data_e77962e13939a00f6e5dd278a8831f26
#
_entry.id   e77962e13939a00f6e5dd278a8831f26
#
_cell.length_a   1.000
_cell.length_b   1.000
_cell.length_c   1.000
_cell.angle_alpha   90.00
_cell.angle_beta   90.00
_cell.angle_gamma   90.00
#
_symmetry.space_group_name_H-M   'P 1'
#
loop_
_entity.id
_entity.type
_entity.pdbx_description
1 polymer ?
#
loop_
_entity_poly.entity_id
_entity_poly.type
_entity_poly.pdbx_seq_one_letter_code
_entity_poly.pdbx_strand_id
1 'polypeptide(L)'
;IQCSRGEVAALAMSLGTPQTLFILDEMDKDNMVGAPMSWYSGWSYKGVDRGLVVEFGSAYCADGMNALDWAMASLPVDIKTIGIMGFAGDYGTDWANGIKYAAEKAGVTVAWEYLPGTLEFDVAQAVGLMVTQPVDAYFPAVGPTQMAQVAGGAFQQGLTPIAMMAAPSYNDAFVAEGFALKPLFESGTMYNMAWVAPYEAETPAHAVMRATFASMGIDSASSFLVAGWSSQYHLKGVLEAAVKGGDLTRAGIRRAAANVYVESDGMMLTRELGQDRADKESFIGRPDGSVGSGTTLLSGNYVGPAADSYDWNSGPCA
;
A
#
# COMPACT_ATOMS: atom_id res chain seq x y z
N ILE A 1 20.06 -9.39 -9.85
CA ILE A 1 19.69 -9.71 -11.26
C ILE A 1 20.88 -10.28 -12.01
N GLN A 2 22.02 -9.58 -12.07
CA GLN A 2 23.17 -10.03 -12.87
C GLN A 2 23.66 -11.45 -12.51
N CYS A 3 23.73 -11.77 -11.20
CA CYS A 3 24.21 -13.08 -10.74
C CYS A 3 23.28 -14.25 -11.10
N SER A 4 21.97 -14.01 -11.22
CA SER A 4 20.95 -15.03 -11.49
C SER A 4 20.31 -14.91 -12.88
N ARG A 5 20.88 -14.07 -13.75
CA ARG A 5 20.32 -13.75 -15.07
C ARG A 5 19.97 -14.96 -15.94
N GLY A 6 20.73 -16.04 -15.84
CA GLY A 6 20.48 -17.28 -16.57
C GLY A 6 19.56 -18.28 -15.87
N GLU A 7 19.19 -18.06 -14.63
CA GLU A 7 18.60 -19.08 -13.74
C GLU A 7 17.15 -18.78 -13.34
N VAL A 8 16.70 -17.53 -13.44
CA VAL A 8 15.35 -17.13 -13.01
C VAL A 8 14.49 -16.69 -14.19
N ALA A 9 13.21 -17.05 -14.16
CA ALA A 9 12.24 -16.70 -15.19
C ALA A 9 11.54 -15.37 -14.92
N ALA A 10 11.31 -15.04 -13.66
CA ALA A 10 10.68 -13.81 -13.19
C ALA A 10 11.22 -13.41 -11.81
N LEU A 11 11.02 -12.16 -11.40
CA LEU A 11 11.37 -11.67 -10.07
C LEU A 11 10.11 -11.64 -9.21
N ALA A 12 10.16 -12.30 -8.05
CA ALA A 12 9.10 -12.25 -7.08
C ALA A 12 9.55 -11.45 -5.86
N MET A 13 8.67 -10.61 -5.32
CA MET A 13 8.86 -9.95 -4.03
C MET A 13 10.10 -9.04 -3.92
N SER A 14 10.50 -8.34 -4.98
CA SER A 14 11.44 -7.23 -4.81
C SER A 14 10.76 -6.12 -3.98
N LEU A 15 11.48 -5.53 -3.03
CA LEU A 15 10.90 -4.52 -2.14
C LEU A 15 11.30 -3.11 -2.59
N GLY A 16 10.31 -2.26 -2.71
CA GLY A 16 10.46 -0.82 -2.85
C GLY A 16 10.39 -0.32 -4.31
N THR A 17 9.79 0.86 -4.47
CA THR A 17 9.62 1.52 -5.76
C THR A 17 10.95 1.99 -6.35
N PRO A 18 11.83 2.71 -5.61
CA PRO A 18 13.12 3.15 -6.15
C PRO A 18 13.99 1.98 -6.61
N GLN A 19 13.99 0.87 -5.87
CA GLN A 19 14.76 -0.33 -6.20
C GLN A 19 14.26 -0.97 -7.48
N THR A 20 12.95 -1.03 -7.67
CA THR A 20 12.32 -1.58 -8.87
C THR A 20 12.58 -0.70 -10.07
N LEU A 21 12.43 0.62 -9.97
CA LEU A 21 12.77 1.59 -11.02
C LEU A 21 14.23 1.46 -11.45
N PHE A 22 15.14 1.33 -10.48
CA PHE A 22 16.57 1.20 -10.76
C PHE A 22 16.93 -0.02 -11.61
N ILE A 23 16.17 -1.11 -11.52
CA ILE A 23 16.44 -2.34 -12.25
C ILE A 23 15.61 -2.51 -13.54
N LEU A 24 14.68 -1.59 -13.84
CA LEU A 24 13.80 -1.72 -15.02
C LEU A 24 14.56 -1.88 -16.34
N ASP A 25 15.67 -1.15 -16.53
CA ASP A 25 16.49 -1.26 -17.75
C ASP A 25 17.05 -2.69 -17.93
N GLU A 26 17.49 -3.31 -16.85
CA GLU A 26 18.01 -4.68 -16.89
C GLU A 26 16.88 -5.70 -17.04
N MET A 27 15.71 -5.46 -16.45
CA MET A 27 14.53 -6.29 -16.65
C MET A 27 14.06 -6.25 -18.11
N ASP A 28 14.03 -5.05 -18.73
CA ASP A 28 13.61 -4.87 -20.11
C ASP A 28 14.54 -5.59 -21.10
N LYS A 29 15.87 -5.43 -20.96
CA LYS A 29 16.87 -6.15 -21.77
C LYS A 29 16.67 -7.67 -21.74
N ASP A 30 16.25 -8.20 -20.59
CA ASP A 30 16.10 -9.64 -20.37
C ASP A 30 14.66 -10.13 -20.57
N ASN A 31 13.71 -9.26 -20.92
CA ASN A 31 12.27 -9.55 -20.94
C ASN A 31 11.77 -10.13 -19.61
N MET A 32 12.33 -9.73 -18.49
CA MET A 32 12.05 -10.30 -17.18
C MET A 32 10.95 -9.49 -16.48
N VAL A 33 9.81 -10.08 -16.21
CA VAL A 33 8.76 -9.45 -15.39
C VAL A 33 9.07 -9.59 -13.91
N GLY A 34 8.54 -8.65 -13.11
CA GLY A 34 8.68 -8.66 -11.66
C GLY A 34 7.38 -8.33 -10.94
N ALA A 35 7.19 -8.93 -9.78
CA ALA A 35 6.09 -8.64 -8.85
C ALA A 35 6.67 -7.97 -7.59
N PRO A 36 6.86 -6.64 -7.59
CA PRO A 36 7.44 -5.95 -6.44
C PRO A 36 6.43 -5.76 -5.31
N MET A 37 6.92 -5.69 -4.09
CA MET A 37 6.22 -5.11 -2.93
C MET A 37 6.32 -3.59 -3.03
N SER A 38 5.51 -3.00 -3.90
CA SER A 38 5.46 -1.58 -4.21
C SER A 38 4.14 -1.28 -4.92
N TRP A 39 3.47 -0.21 -4.54
CA TRP A 39 2.14 0.19 -5.02
C TRP A 39 2.15 1.57 -5.66
N TYR A 40 3.22 1.90 -6.35
CA TYR A 40 3.35 3.13 -7.11
C TYR A 40 2.37 3.15 -8.28
N SER A 41 1.60 4.23 -8.44
CA SER A 41 0.59 4.34 -9.51
C SER A 41 1.17 4.17 -10.91
N GLY A 42 2.45 4.47 -11.09
CA GLY A 42 3.17 4.30 -12.36
C GLY A 42 3.26 2.85 -12.85
N TRP A 43 3.15 1.85 -11.97
CA TRP A 43 3.22 0.44 -12.37
C TRP A 43 2.08 0.00 -13.28
N SER A 44 0.98 0.70 -13.28
CA SER A 44 -0.16 0.43 -14.15
C SER A 44 -0.03 1.01 -15.55
N TYR A 45 1.06 1.74 -15.85
CA TYR A 45 1.21 2.46 -17.11
C TYR A 45 2.47 2.02 -17.86
N LYS A 46 2.28 1.48 -19.09
CA LYS A 46 3.38 0.99 -19.94
C LYS A 46 4.44 2.03 -20.26
N GLY A 47 4.08 3.32 -20.21
CA GLY A 47 5.04 4.41 -20.36
C GLY A 47 6.05 4.52 -19.21
N VAL A 48 5.73 3.93 -18.05
CA VAL A 48 6.58 3.90 -16.85
C VAL A 48 7.19 2.53 -16.65
N ASP A 49 6.35 1.49 -16.52
CA ASP A 49 6.76 0.12 -16.16
C ASP A 49 7.22 -0.73 -17.35
N ARG A 50 6.98 -0.28 -18.58
CA ARG A 50 7.29 -0.96 -19.86
C ARG A 50 6.60 -2.33 -19.99
N GLY A 51 5.52 -2.55 -19.25
CA GLY A 51 4.84 -3.85 -19.18
C GLY A 51 5.69 -4.94 -18.51
N LEU A 52 6.48 -4.57 -17.53
CA LEU A 52 7.39 -5.47 -16.81
C LEU A 52 6.96 -5.72 -15.38
N VAL A 53 6.06 -4.89 -14.84
CA VAL A 53 5.64 -4.97 -13.44
C VAL A 53 4.27 -5.63 -13.34
N VAL A 54 4.20 -6.63 -12.48
CA VAL A 54 2.97 -7.35 -12.11
C VAL A 54 2.62 -6.91 -10.71
N GLU A 55 1.85 -5.82 -10.64
CA GLU A 55 1.44 -5.23 -9.37
C GLU A 55 0.20 -5.94 -8.77
N PHE A 56 -0.05 -5.70 -7.48
CA PHE A 56 -1.23 -6.16 -6.76
C PHE A 56 -1.69 -5.09 -5.75
N GLY A 57 -2.99 -5.05 -5.46
CA GLY A 57 -3.59 -4.04 -4.57
C GLY A 57 -3.69 -2.65 -5.22
N SER A 58 -4.20 -1.68 -4.49
CA SER A 58 -4.37 -0.30 -4.95
C SER A 58 -3.07 0.50 -4.94
N ALA A 59 -2.99 1.48 -5.83
CA ALA A 59 -1.86 2.41 -5.85
C ALA A 59 -1.87 3.34 -4.63
N TYR A 60 -0.70 3.77 -4.18
CA TYR A 60 -0.58 4.73 -3.06
C TYR A 60 -1.40 5.99 -3.28
N CYS A 61 -1.48 6.47 -4.52
CA CYS A 61 -2.29 7.62 -4.87
C CYS A 61 -3.79 7.36 -4.65
N ALA A 62 -4.31 6.23 -5.10
CA ALA A 62 -5.70 5.85 -4.88
C ALA A 62 -5.99 5.68 -3.37
N ASP A 63 -5.06 5.04 -2.66
CA ASP A 63 -5.15 4.90 -1.20
C ASP A 63 -5.15 6.27 -0.51
N GLY A 64 -4.34 7.22 -0.96
CA GLY A 64 -4.31 8.58 -0.42
C GLY A 64 -5.63 9.33 -0.61
N MET A 65 -6.23 9.23 -1.82
CA MET A 65 -7.55 9.80 -2.09
C MET A 65 -8.62 9.18 -1.18
N ASN A 66 -8.66 7.85 -1.14
CA ASN A 66 -9.63 7.10 -0.37
C ASN A 66 -9.49 7.31 1.14
N ALA A 67 -8.26 7.48 1.63
CA ALA A 67 -7.99 7.73 3.04
C ALA A 67 -8.64 9.03 3.51
N LEU A 68 -8.51 10.12 2.76
CA LEU A 68 -9.13 11.39 3.11
C LEU A 68 -10.65 11.33 2.96
N ASP A 69 -11.15 10.84 1.84
CA ASP A 69 -12.60 10.74 1.59
C ASP A 69 -13.29 9.88 2.65
N TRP A 70 -12.69 8.73 3.00
CA TRP A 70 -13.25 7.85 4.03
C TRP A 70 -13.20 8.50 5.41
N ALA A 71 -12.12 9.17 5.77
CA ALA A 71 -11.99 9.83 7.05
C ALA A 71 -13.06 10.92 7.22
N MET A 72 -13.28 11.73 6.18
CA MET A 72 -14.32 12.77 6.18
C MET A 72 -15.73 12.21 6.25
N ALA A 73 -15.99 11.09 5.60
CA ALA A 73 -17.33 10.47 5.54
C ALA A 73 -17.67 9.64 6.78
N SER A 74 -16.68 9.04 7.44
CA SER A 74 -16.88 7.98 8.44
C SER A 74 -16.52 8.38 9.87
N LEU A 75 -15.65 9.39 10.04
CA LEU A 75 -15.21 9.79 11.36
C LEU A 75 -16.05 10.94 11.91
N PRO A 76 -16.29 10.98 13.23
CA PRO A 76 -17.09 12.05 13.87
C PRO A 76 -16.26 13.34 14.09
N VAL A 77 -15.42 13.70 13.12
CA VAL A 77 -14.53 14.86 13.14
C VAL A 77 -14.72 15.66 11.86
N ASP A 78 -14.88 16.97 12.01
CA ASP A 78 -14.95 17.90 10.88
C ASP A 78 -13.52 18.23 10.41
N ILE A 79 -13.01 17.47 9.46
CA ILE A 79 -11.64 17.61 8.92
C ILE A 79 -11.60 18.80 7.96
N LYS A 80 -10.92 19.88 8.37
CA LYS A 80 -10.70 21.10 7.57
C LYS A 80 -9.25 21.36 7.23
N THR A 81 -8.35 20.87 8.09
CA THR A 81 -6.92 21.06 7.95
C THR A 81 -6.19 19.73 8.07
N ILE A 82 -5.27 19.48 7.17
CA ILE A 82 -4.49 18.26 7.16
C ILE A 82 -2.99 18.52 7.04
N GLY A 83 -2.21 17.56 7.55
CA GLY A 83 -0.78 17.48 7.32
C GLY A 83 -0.42 16.22 6.55
N ILE A 84 0.58 16.32 5.70
CA ILE A 84 1.10 15.19 4.92
C ILE A 84 2.57 15.01 5.27
N MET A 85 2.98 13.77 5.57
CA MET A 85 4.39 13.44 5.75
C MET A 85 4.74 12.11 5.12
N GLY A 86 5.97 11.99 4.65
CA GLY A 86 6.41 10.76 4.03
C GLY A 86 7.85 10.82 3.56
N PHE A 87 8.32 9.72 3.00
CA PHE A 87 9.60 9.69 2.32
C PHE A 87 9.44 10.25 0.91
N ALA A 88 10.28 11.21 0.52
CA ALA A 88 10.33 11.69 -0.85
C ALA A 88 10.60 10.54 -1.83
N GLY A 89 10.18 10.72 -3.05
CA GLY A 89 10.18 9.70 -4.09
C GLY A 89 8.79 9.09 -4.26
N ASP A 90 8.71 8.00 -5.00
CA ASP A 90 7.44 7.49 -5.52
C ASP A 90 6.43 7.11 -4.45
N TYR A 91 6.89 6.50 -3.35
CA TYR A 91 6.00 6.07 -2.26
C TYR A 91 5.29 7.27 -1.62
N GLY A 92 6.05 8.17 -0.99
CA GLY A 92 5.46 9.29 -0.27
C GLY A 92 4.88 10.36 -1.20
N THR A 93 5.49 10.57 -2.37
CA THR A 93 5.00 11.55 -3.35
C THR A 93 3.69 11.09 -3.97
N ASP A 94 3.59 9.83 -4.39
CA ASP A 94 2.37 9.26 -4.97
C ASP A 94 1.20 9.31 -3.97
N TRP A 95 1.46 8.95 -2.71
CA TRP A 95 0.52 9.10 -1.60
C TRP A 95 0.10 10.55 -1.39
N ALA A 96 1.05 11.48 -1.32
CA ALA A 96 0.78 12.91 -1.11
C ALA A 96 -0.02 13.52 -2.25
N ASN A 97 0.27 13.14 -3.50
CA ASN A 97 -0.48 13.62 -4.67
C ASN A 97 -1.95 13.19 -4.61
N GLY A 98 -2.23 11.94 -4.23
CA GLY A 98 -3.60 11.47 -4.03
C GLY A 98 -4.35 12.27 -2.98
N ILE A 99 -3.71 12.51 -1.83
CA ILE A 99 -4.32 13.29 -0.73
C ILE A 99 -4.55 14.74 -1.15
N LYS A 100 -3.57 15.38 -1.82
CA LYS A 100 -3.71 16.77 -2.30
C LYS A 100 -4.86 16.89 -3.29
N TYR A 101 -5.01 15.93 -4.20
CA TYR A 101 -6.14 15.92 -5.13
C TYR A 101 -7.48 15.80 -4.39
N ALA A 102 -7.60 14.87 -3.44
CA ALA A 102 -8.82 14.72 -2.65
C ALA A 102 -9.10 15.98 -1.80
N ALA A 103 -8.06 16.57 -1.19
CA ALA A 103 -8.18 17.79 -0.39
C ALA A 103 -8.67 18.97 -1.23
N GLU A 104 -8.15 19.16 -2.44
CA GLU A 104 -8.62 20.18 -3.39
C GLU A 104 -10.11 19.99 -3.72
N LYS A 105 -10.52 18.77 -4.04
CA LYS A 105 -11.92 18.44 -4.35
C LYS A 105 -12.87 18.68 -3.19
N ALA A 106 -12.41 18.37 -1.97
CA ALA A 106 -13.21 18.51 -0.76
C ALA A 106 -13.15 19.91 -0.11
N GLY A 107 -12.28 20.79 -0.59
CA GLY A 107 -12.05 22.11 0.02
C GLY A 107 -11.31 22.05 1.36
N VAL A 108 -10.50 20.99 1.57
CA VAL A 108 -9.68 20.80 2.76
C VAL A 108 -8.32 21.48 2.58
N THR A 109 -7.83 22.15 3.60
CA THR A 109 -6.55 22.85 3.55
C THR A 109 -5.40 21.93 3.94
N VAL A 110 -4.40 21.80 3.06
CA VAL A 110 -3.12 21.19 3.42
C VAL A 110 -2.27 22.24 4.14
N ALA A 111 -2.19 22.14 5.47
CA ALA A 111 -1.47 23.09 6.30
C ALA A 111 0.05 22.95 6.16
N TRP A 112 0.53 21.72 5.99
CA TRP A 112 1.95 21.45 5.77
C TRP A 112 2.14 20.12 5.02
N GLU A 113 3.24 20.06 4.28
CA GLU A 113 3.75 18.87 3.62
C GLU A 113 5.24 18.69 3.99
N TYR A 114 5.62 17.49 4.42
CA TYR A 114 6.99 17.16 4.81
C TYR A 114 7.42 15.84 4.15
N LEU A 115 8.14 15.95 3.04
CA LEU A 115 8.59 14.83 2.21
C LEU A 115 10.11 14.88 1.98
N PRO A 116 10.94 14.68 3.01
CA PRO A 116 12.39 14.55 2.84
C PRO A 116 12.77 13.18 2.28
N GLY A 117 14.02 13.03 1.84
CA GLY A 117 14.57 11.71 1.50
C GLY A 117 14.48 10.73 2.68
N THR A 118 14.45 9.43 2.38
CA THR A 118 14.27 8.38 3.42
C THR A 118 15.30 8.45 4.54
N LEU A 119 16.56 8.75 4.21
CA LEU A 119 17.63 8.90 5.19
C LEU A 119 17.67 10.27 5.88
N GLU A 120 16.90 11.22 5.38
CA GLU A 120 16.85 12.62 5.83
C GLU A 120 15.59 12.90 6.68
N PHE A 121 14.72 11.89 6.86
CA PHE A 121 13.50 12.04 7.64
C PHE A 121 13.83 12.31 9.12
N ASP A 122 13.53 13.54 9.55
CA ASP A 122 13.73 13.97 10.94
C ASP A 122 12.39 13.93 11.70
N VAL A 123 12.30 13.02 12.65
CA VAL A 123 11.11 12.85 13.52
C VAL A 123 10.82 14.12 14.33
N ALA A 124 11.86 14.80 14.83
CA ALA A 124 11.67 16.01 15.62
C ALA A 124 11.09 17.14 14.76
N GLN A 125 11.52 17.26 13.52
CA GLN A 125 10.95 18.23 12.57
C GLN A 125 9.48 17.90 12.26
N ALA A 126 9.17 16.63 12.01
CA ALA A 126 7.78 16.19 11.75
C ALA A 126 6.86 16.53 12.94
N VAL A 127 7.27 16.18 14.16
CA VAL A 127 6.53 16.52 15.39
C VAL A 127 6.46 18.05 15.59
N GLY A 128 7.54 18.77 15.32
CA GLY A 128 7.59 20.24 15.39
C GLY A 128 6.55 20.92 14.48
N LEU A 129 6.32 20.38 13.27
CA LEU A 129 5.25 20.86 12.38
C LEU A 129 3.87 20.63 13.00
N MET A 130 3.62 19.45 13.57
CA MET A 130 2.34 19.16 14.24
C MET A 130 2.07 20.08 15.43
N VAL A 131 3.12 20.48 16.16
CA VAL A 131 3.01 21.43 17.30
C VAL A 131 2.77 22.85 16.82
N THR A 132 3.51 23.31 15.83
CA THR A 132 3.46 24.72 15.38
C THR A 132 2.31 24.99 14.43
N GLN A 133 1.84 23.98 13.73
CA GLN A 133 0.72 24.04 12.79
C GLN A 133 -0.23 22.85 13.04
N PRO A 134 -1.03 22.89 14.13
CA PRO A 134 -1.95 21.81 14.46
C PRO A 134 -2.94 21.54 13.32
N VAL A 135 -3.26 20.27 13.11
CA VAL A 135 -4.17 19.80 12.07
C VAL A 135 -5.21 18.84 12.63
N ASP A 136 -6.35 18.72 11.95
CA ASP A 136 -7.41 17.78 12.33
C ASP A 136 -7.01 16.32 12.06
N ALA A 137 -6.29 16.11 10.95
CA ALA A 137 -5.75 14.80 10.57
C ALA A 137 -4.37 14.91 9.91
N TYR A 138 -3.56 13.86 10.02
CA TYR A 138 -2.31 13.74 9.27
C TYR A 138 -2.20 12.40 8.55
N PHE A 139 -1.43 12.41 7.48
CA PHE A 139 -1.36 11.32 6.51
C PHE A 139 0.09 10.86 6.33
N PRO A 140 0.57 9.93 7.16
CA PRO A 140 1.95 9.47 7.11
C PRO A 140 2.17 8.37 6.07
N ALA A 141 3.21 8.55 5.26
CA ALA A 141 3.79 7.57 4.34
C ALA A 141 5.28 7.37 4.68
N VAL A 142 5.53 6.80 5.85
CA VAL A 142 6.87 6.54 6.41
C VAL A 142 7.04 5.06 6.76
N GLY A 143 8.23 4.66 7.19
CA GLY A 143 8.41 3.31 7.74
C GLY A 143 7.79 3.16 9.14
N PRO A 144 7.53 1.91 9.59
CA PRO A 144 6.90 1.67 10.89
C PRO A 144 7.67 2.28 12.06
N THR A 145 9.00 2.25 12.02
CA THR A 145 9.83 2.85 13.08
C THR A 145 9.59 4.35 13.20
N GLN A 146 9.61 5.07 12.08
CA GLN A 146 9.35 6.51 12.06
C GLN A 146 7.90 6.81 12.48
N MET A 147 6.95 5.98 12.05
CA MET A 147 5.55 6.13 12.45
C MET A 147 5.38 6.06 13.97
N ALA A 148 5.94 5.05 14.61
CA ALA A 148 5.88 4.91 16.08
C ALA A 148 6.55 6.09 16.80
N GLN A 149 7.69 6.56 16.27
CA GLN A 149 8.41 7.71 16.85
C GLN A 149 7.64 9.02 16.70
N VAL A 150 7.05 9.27 15.53
CA VAL A 150 6.21 10.47 15.29
C VAL A 150 4.96 10.44 16.18
N ALA A 151 4.24 9.31 16.19
CA ALA A 151 3.04 9.17 17.02
C ALA A 151 3.36 9.35 18.53
N GLY A 152 4.42 8.71 19.01
CA GLY A 152 4.88 8.85 20.39
C GLY A 152 5.35 10.27 20.73
N GLY A 153 6.08 10.91 19.83
CA GLY A 153 6.52 12.30 19.98
C GLY A 153 5.36 13.29 20.02
N ALA A 154 4.39 13.14 19.12
CA ALA A 154 3.17 13.97 19.12
C ALA A 154 2.36 13.77 20.41
N PHE A 155 2.19 12.52 20.85
CA PHE A 155 1.50 12.19 22.09
C PHE A 155 2.18 12.83 23.32
N GLN A 156 3.51 12.81 23.39
CA GLN A 156 4.26 13.49 24.47
C GLN A 156 4.05 15.01 24.49
N GLN A 157 3.68 15.62 23.36
CA GLN A 157 3.30 17.02 23.26
C GLN A 157 1.80 17.27 23.53
N GLY A 158 1.05 16.23 23.92
CA GLY A 158 -0.38 16.30 24.15
C GLY A 158 -1.24 16.35 22.88
N LEU A 159 -0.68 15.95 21.73
CA LEU A 159 -1.36 15.94 20.44
C LEU A 159 -1.86 14.53 20.11
N THR A 160 -3.12 14.44 19.70
CA THR A 160 -3.75 13.19 19.26
C THR A 160 -4.61 13.41 18.00
N PRO A 161 -4.07 14.01 16.92
CA PRO A 161 -4.82 14.17 15.69
C PRO A 161 -5.13 12.80 15.06
N ILE A 162 -6.14 12.77 14.19
CA ILE A 162 -6.42 11.57 13.40
C ILE A 162 -5.20 11.23 12.53
N ALA A 163 -4.78 9.98 12.55
CA ALA A 163 -3.76 9.46 11.65
C ALA A 163 -4.37 8.48 10.64
N MET A 164 -4.21 8.77 9.36
CA MET A 164 -4.53 7.85 8.27
C MET A 164 -3.23 7.33 7.68
N MET A 165 -2.75 6.18 8.18
CA MET A 165 -1.45 5.62 7.80
C MET A 165 -1.52 4.95 6.44
N ALA A 166 -0.58 5.26 5.55
CA ALA A 166 -0.34 4.43 4.37
C ALA A 166 0.01 2.99 4.82
N ALA A 167 -0.36 1.99 4.03
CA ALA A 167 -0.20 0.58 4.42
C ALA A 167 1.22 0.21 4.91
N PRO A 168 2.33 0.67 4.27
CA PRO A 168 3.67 0.41 4.78
C PRO A 168 4.03 1.09 6.10
N SER A 169 3.25 2.08 6.54
CA SER A 169 3.53 2.80 7.80
C SER A 169 3.04 2.04 9.04
N TYR A 170 2.10 1.13 8.87
CA TYR A 170 1.55 0.33 9.95
C TYR A 170 2.34 -0.97 10.15
N ASN A 171 2.41 -1.43 11.40
CA ASN A 171 2.91 -2.75 11.76
C ASN A 171 2.07 -3.29 12.93
N ASP A 172 1.64 -4.54 12.84
CA ASP A 172 0.86 -5.23 13.88
C ASP A 172 1.59 -5.33 15.23
N ALA A 173 2.92 -5.22 15.25
CA ALA A 173 3.67 -5.06 16.49
C ALA A 173 3.26 -3.83 17.32
N PHE A 174 2.62 -2.84 16.72
CA PHE A 174 2.13 -1.64 17.43
C PHE A 174 0.97 -1.93 18.38
N VAL A 175 0.29 -3.03 18.19
CA VAL A 175 -0.79 -3.52 19.07
C VAL A 175 -0.44 -4.81 19.80
N ALA A 176 0.83 -5.26 19.69
CA ALA A 176 1.31 -6.42 20.43
C ALA A 176 1.36 -6.16 21.93
N GLU A 177 1.22 -7.22 22.71
CA GLU A 177 1.36 -7.15 24.17
C GLU A 177 2.75 -6.64 24.57
N GLY A 178 2.80 -5.69 25.49
CA GLY A 178 4.05 -5.06 25.94
C GLY A 178 4.57 -3.90 25.09
N PHE A 179 3.96 -3.59 23.94
CA PHE A 179 4.34 -2.39 23.19
C PHE A 179 3.84 -1.13 23.89
N ALA A 180 4.74 -0.23 24.25
CA ALA A 180 4.45 0.93 25.11
C ALA A 180 3.40 1.89 24.54
N LEU A 181 3.30 1.99 23.20
CA LEU A 181 2.34 2.86 22.51
C LEU A 181 1.06 2.13 22.08
N LYS A 182 0.87 0.86 22.45
CA LYS A 182 -0.35 0.11 22.13
C LYS A 182 -1.64 0.89 22.46
N PRO A 183 -1.80 1.51 23.66
CA PRO A 183 -3.01 2.27 23.95
C PRO A 183 -3.25 3.46 23.02
N LEU A 184 -2.19 4.06 22.48
CA LEU A 184 -2.30 5.14 21.51
C LEU A 184 -2.79 4.60 20.15
N PHE A 185 -2.21 3.50 19.66
CA PHE A 185 -2.63 2.91 18.40
C PHE A 185 -4.06 2.37 18.43
N GLU A 186 -4.53 1.91 19.57
CA GLU A 186 -5.91 1.44 19.80
C GLU A 186 -6.88 2.55 20.25
N SER A 187 -6.45 3.80 20.36
CA SER A 187 -7.25 4.92 20.90
C SER A 187 -8.46 5.31 20.06
N GLY A 188 -8.57 4.84 18.83
CA GLY A 188 -9.60 5.26 17.87
C GLY A 188 -9.24 6.52 17.07
N THR A 189 -8.02 7.01 17.18
CA THR A 189 -7.49 8.10 16.35
C THR A 189 -6.50 7.60 15.28
N MET A 190 -6.15 6.32 15.30
CA MET A 190 -5.22 5.70 14.37
C MET A 190 -5.95 4.77 13.41
N TYR A 191 -5.75 4.96 12.13
CA TYR A 191 -6.31 4.14 11.04
C TYR A 191 -5.22 3.80 10.05
N ASN A 192 -5.37 2.70 9.33
CA ASN A 192 -4.40 2.28 8.32
C ASN A 192 -5.08 1.84 7.04
N MET A 193 -4.44 2.16 5.92
CA MET A 193 -4.73 1.47 4.67
C MET A 193 -4.16 0.06 4.75
N ALA A 194 -4.76 -0.88 4.04
CA ALA A 194 -4.28 -2.25 3.97
C ALA A 194 -4.15 -2.70 2.51
N TRP A 195 -3.16 -3.51 2.22
CA TRP A 195 -2.91 -4.02 0.86
C TRP A 195 -3.92 -5.06 0.42
N VAL A 196 -4.45 -5.79 1.39
CA VAL A 196 -5.36 -6.93 1.20
C VAL A 196 -6.27 -7.04 2.43
N ALA A 197 -7.33 -7.83 2.31
CA ALA A 197 -8.15 -8.17 3.46
C ALA A 197 -7.31 -8.90 4.54
N PRO A 198 -7.61 -8.70 5.83
CA PRO A 198 -6.84 -9.27 6.93
C PRO A 198 -6.97 -10.80 6.99
N TYR A 199 -6.09 -11.45 7.77
CA TYR A 199 -6.03 -12.91 7.95
C TYR A 199 -7.38 -13.55 8.28
N GLU A 200 -8.20 -12.85 9.05
CA GLU A 200 -9.51 -13.29 9.52
C GLU A 200 -10.63 -13.19 8.47
N ALA A 201 -10.34 -12.63 7.29
CA ALA A 201 -11.35 -12.46 6.25
C ALA A 201 -11.94 -13.81 5.79
N GLU A 202 -13.25 -13.84 5.58
CA GLU A 202 -14.00 -15.05 5.26
C GLU A 202 -14.19 -15.19 3.74
N THR A 203 -13.09 -15.47 3.03
CA THR A 203 -13.10 -15.75 1.59
C THR A 203 -12.51 -17.14 1.29
N PRO A 204 -12.79 -17.75 0.11
CA PRO A 204 -12.20 -19.03 -0.26
C PRO A 204 -10.67 -19.03 -0.21
N ALA A 205 -10.02 -17.97 -0.69
CA ALA A 205 -8.57 -17.85 -0.68
C ALA A 205 -8.00 -17.76 0.74
N HIS A 206 -8.66 -17.02 1.66
CA HIS A 206 -8.25 -16.95 3.06
C HIS A 206 -8.41 -18.30 3.77
N ALA A 207 -9.44 -19.08 3.42
CA ALA A 207 -9.59 -20.45 3.96
C ALA A 207 -8.44 -21.36 3.56
N VAL A 208 -8.00 -21.29 2.29
CA VAL A 208 -6.82 -22.02 1.78
C VAL A 208 -5.54 -21.55 2.47
N MET A 209 -5.35 -20.24 2.61
CA MET A 209 -4.20 -19.67 3.33
C MET A 209 -4.13 -20.16 4.76
N ARG A 210 -5.24 -20.04 5.53
CA ARG A 210 -5.30 -20.51 6.92
C ARG A 210 -5.02 -21.99 7.05
N ALA A 211 -5.61 -22.83 6.19
CA ALA A 211 -5.34 -24.26 6.20
C ALA A 211 -3.86 -24.58 5.94
N THR A 212 -3.23 -23.86 5.01
CA THR A 212 -1.80 -24.03 4.70
C THR A 212 -0.95 -23.59 5.89
N PHE A 213 -1.21 -22.42 6.47
CA PHE A 213 -0.48 -21.91 7.64
C PHE A 213 -0.63 -22.84 8.85
N ALA A 214 -1.84 -23.34 9.13
CA ALA A 214 -2.05 -24.32 10.19
C ALA A 214 -1.23 -25.59 9.99
N SER A 215 -1.08 -26.07 8.74
CA SER A 215 -0.22 -27.22 8.43
C SER A 215 1.27 -26.97 8.71
N MET A 216 1.67 -25.69 8.77
CA MET A 216 3.03 -25.23 9.11
C MET A 216 3.17 -24.84 10.60
N GLY A 217 2.12 -24.99 11.41
CA GLY A 217 2.10 -24.60 12.82
C GLY A 217 1.94 -23.08 13.03
N ILE A 218 1.37 -22.36 12.05
CA ILE A 218 1.10 -20.92 12.13
C ILE A 218 -0.40 -20.73 12.34
N ASP A 219 -0.80 -20.35 13.54
CA ASP A 219 -2.21 -20.23 13.96
C ASP A 219 -2.79 -18.83 13.69
N SER A 220 -1.92 -17.83 13.51
CA SER A 220 -2.31 -16.46 13.09
C SER A 220 -1.21 -15.85 12.24
N ALA A 221 -1.56 -14.86 11.42
CA ALA A 221 -0.60 -14.23 10.54
C ALA A 221 -0.73 -12.71 10.59
N SER A 222 0.42 -12.03 10.69
CA SER A 222 0.52 -10.60 10.56
C SER A 222 0.05 -10.11 9.18
N SER A 223 -0.32 -8.85 9.08
CA SER A 223 -0.65 -8.20 7.80
C SER A 223 0.47 -8.36 6.75
N PHE A 224 1.73 -8.32 7.18
CA PHE A 224 2.88 -8.55 6.29
C PHE A 224 2.97 -9.98 5.77
N LEU A 225 2.65 -10.97 6.61
CA LEU A 225 2.65 -12.38 6.18
C LEU A 225 1.50 -12.64 5.20
N VAL A 226 0.32 -12.07 5.45
CA VAL A 226 -0.83 -12.12 4.52
C VAL A 226 -0.49 -11.43 3.20
N ALA A 227 0.13 -10.25 3.24
CA ALA A 227 0.58 -9.55 2.04
C ALA A 227 1.61 -10.37 1.25
N GLY A 228 2.56 -11.01 1.94
CA GLY A 228 3.53 -11.91 1.32
C GLY A 228 2.90 -13.10 0.61
N TRP A 229 1.87 -13.70 1.21
CA TRP A 229 1.08 -14.76 0.59
C TRP A 229 0.31 -14.25 -0.64
N SER A 230 -0.43 -13.15 -0.48
CA SER A 230 -1.33 -12.62 -1.51
C SER A 230 -0.59 -12.03 -2.72
N SER A 231 0.59 -11.45 -2.52
CA SER A 231 1.38 -10.83 -3.58
C SER A 231 1.74 -11.81 -4.73
N GLN A 232 1.70 -13.11 -4.47
CA GLN A 232 2.05 -14.13 -5.45
C GLN A 232 0.89 -14.51 -6.38
N TYR A 233 -0.36 -14.13 -6.07
CA TYR A 233 -1.51 -14.52 -6.88
C TYR A 233 -1.42 -13.97 -8.30
N HIS A 234 -1.04 -12.71 -8.48
CA HIS A 234 -0.94 -12.10 -9.81
C HIS A 234 0.20 -12.73 -10.62
N LEU A 235 1.39 -12.87 -10.03
CA LEU A 235 2.50 -13.55 -10.71
C LEU A 235 2.17 -15.01 -11.04
N LYS A 236 1.51 -15.72 -10.12
CA LYS A 236 1.03 -17.08 -10.37
C LYS A 236 0.08 -17.12 -11.58
N GLY A 237 -0.90 -16.21 -11.63
CA GLY A 237 -1.83 -16.12 -12.76
C GLY A 237 -1.13 -15.85 -14.08
N VAL A 238 -0.12 -14.99 -14.10
CA VAL A 238 0.73 -14.74 -15.29
C VAL A 238 1.48 -16.01 -15.72
N LEU A 239 2.09 -16.73 -14.77
CA LEU A 239 2.82 -17.97 -15.07
C LEU A 239 1.87 -19.06 -15.59
N GLU A 240 0.70 -19.23 -15.00
CA GLU A 240 -0.33 -20.17 -15.47
C GLU A 240 -0.82 -19.82 -16.89
N ALA A 241 -1.00 -18.53 -17.20
CA ALA A 241 -1.33 -18.10 -18.56
C ALA A 241 -0.21 -18.39 -19.55
N ALA A 242 1.04 -18.20 -19.17
CA ALA A 242 2.20 -18.54 -19.99
C ALA A 242 2.31 -20.06 -20.24
N VAL A 243 2.06 -20.88 -19.22
CA VAL A 243 1.97 -22.36 -19.36
C VAL A 243 0.87 -22.74 -20.34
N LYS A 244 -0.32 -22.17 -20.17
CA LYS A 244 -1.47 -22.44 -21.08
C LYS A 244 -1.17 -21.99 -22.51
N GLY A 245 -0.41 -20.91 -22.68
CA GLY A 245 0.05 -20.44 -23.99
C GLY A 245 1.21 -21.25 -24.59
N GLY A 246 1.77 -22.21 -23.85
CA GLY A 246 2.88 -23.08 -24.31
C GLY A 246 4.24 -22.38 -24.37
N ASP A 247 4.41 -21.21 -23.74
CA ASP A 247 5.65 -20.44 -23.77
C ASP A 247 6.05 -19.93 -22.39
N LEU A 248 6.92 -20.66 -21.70
CA LEU A 248 7.52 -20.31 -20.41
C LEU A 248 8.86 -19.57 -20.54
N THR A 249 9.23 -19.11 -21.72
CA THR A 249 10.35 -18.18 -21.85
C THR A 249 10.00 -16.84 -21.18
N ARG A 250 10.99 -16.05 -20.81
CA ARG A 250 10.76 -14.70 -20.26
C ARG A 250 9.90 -13.85 -21.19
N ALA A 251 10.13 -13.94 -22.50
CA ALA A 251 9.30 -13.24 -23.50
C ALA A 251 7.86 -13.76 -23.52
N GLY A 252 7.64 -15.07 -23.32
CA GLY A 252 6.31 -15.66 -23.18
C GLY A 252 5.60 -15.22 -21.90
N ILE A 253 6.31 -15.19 -20.78
CA ILE A 253 5.80 -14.70 -19.49
C ILE A 253 5.44 -13.20 -19.59
N ARG A 254 6.30 -12.37 -20.21
CA ARG A 254 6.02 -10.95 -20.46
C ARG A 254 4.78 -10.76 -21.34
N ARG A 255 4.61 -11.57 -22.39
CA ARG A 255 3.38 -11.51 -23.21
C ARG A 255 2.14 -11.90 -22.41
N ALA A 256 2.23 -12.90 -21.54
CA ALA A 256 1.13 -13.28 -20.66
C ALA A 256 0.77 -12.15 -19.70
N ALA A 257 1.76 -11.49 -19.08
CA ALA A 257 1.54 -10.36 -18.17
C ALA A 257 0.84 -9.17 -18.84
N ALA A 258 1.00 -9.01 -20.15
CA ALA A 258 0.40 -7.89 -20.88
C ALA A 258 -1.13 -7.98 -21.04
N ASN A 259 -1.75 -9.13 -20.76
CA ASN A 259 -3.19 -9.31 -20.99
C ASN A 259 -3.73 -10.56 -20.28
N VAL A 260 -3.67 -10.61 -18.97
CA VAL A 260 -4.22 -11.71 -18.18
C VAL A 260 -5.19 -11.20 -17.13
N TYR A 261 -6.33 -11.90 -17.04
CA TYR A 261 -7.29 -11.69 -15.96
C TYR A 261 -6.91 -12.59 -14.78
N VAL A 262 -6.65 -11.99 -13.64
CA VAL A 262 -6.29 -12.70 -12.42
C VAL A 262 -7.40 -12.60 -11.39
N GLU A 263 -8.00 -13.74 -11.11
CA GLU A 263 -8.96 -13.90 -10.03
C GLU A 263 -8.22 -14.43 -8.78
N SER A 264 -8.47 -13.83 -7.65
CA SER A 264 -7.78 -14.14 -6.40
C SER A 264 -8.68 -14.83 -5.35
N ASP A 265 -9.85 -15.31 -5.74
CA ASP A 265 -10.83 -15.95 -4.85
C ASP A 265 -11.13 -15.11 -3.57
N GLY A 266 -11.16 -13.79 -3.74
CA GLY A 266 -11.43 -12.83 -2.67
C GLY A 266 -10.23 -12.48 -1.78
N MET A 267 -9.01 -12.95 -2.10
CA MET A 267 -7.79 -12.56 -1.37
C MET A 267 -7.51 -11.06 -1.52
N MET A 268 -7.71 -10.54 -2.72
CA MET A 268 -7.51 -9.16 -3.11
C MET A 268 -8.40 -8.83 -4.31
N LEU A 269 -8.31 -7.62 -4.82
CA LEU A 269 -9.07 -7.20 -5.99
C LEU A 269 -8.78 -8.10 -7.19
N THR A 270 -9.84 -8.49 -7.88
CA THR A 270 -9.73 -9.15 -9.19
C THR A 270 -9.24 -8.15 -10.22
N ARG A 271 -8.23 -8.54 -11.02
CA ARG A 271 -7.56 -7.59 -11.89
C ARG A 271 -7.30 -8.15 -13.27
N GLU A 272 -7.48 -7.28 -14.27
CA GLU A 272 -6.98 -7.46 -15.62
C GLU A 272 -5.66 -6.71 -15.77
N LEU A 273 -4.56 -7.45 -15.88
CA LEU A 273 -3.22 -6.89 -16.04
C LEU A 273 -3.02 -6.31 -17.46
N GLY A 274 -2.12 -5.37 -17.58
CA GLY A 274 -1.77 -4.72 -18.85
C GLY A 274 -2.74 -3.61 -19.31
N GLN A 275 -3.72 -3.25 -18.47
CA GLN A 275 -4.50 -2.03 -18.67
C GLN A 275 -3.68 -0.82 -18.23
N ASP A 276 -3.68 0.24 -19.05
CA ASP A 276 -3.00 1.51 -18.70
C ASP A 276 -3.88 2.33 -17.72
N ARG A 277 -4.16 1.76 -16.57
CA ARG A 277 -4.90 2.42 -15.47
C ARG A 277 -4.60 1.75 -14.13
N ALA A 278 -4.52 2.54 -13.07
CA ALA A 278 -4.40 2.02 -11.70
C ALA A 278 -5.76 1.56 -11.13
N ASP A 279 -5.73 0.62 -10.19
CA ASP A 279 -6.88 0.27 -9.38
C ASP A 279 -7.19 1.40 -8.39
N LYS A 280 -8.48 1.66 -8.21
CA LYS A 280 -8.97 2.77 -7.37
C LYS A 280 -9.60 2.35 -6.04
N GLU A 281 -9.66 1.05 -5.78
CA GLU A 281 -10.29 0.51 -4.58
C GLU A 281 -9.28 0.30 -3.46
N SER A 282 -9.68 0.55 -2.21
CA SER A 282 -8.81 0.43 -1.05
C SER A 282 -9.44 -0.40 0.07
N PHE A 283 -8.59 -1.01 0.90
CA PHE A 283 -8.97 -1.58 2.18
C PHE A 283 -8.57 -0.60 3.30
N ILE A 284 -9.49 -0.38 4.24
CA ILE A 284 -9.27 0.53 5.36
C ILE A 284 -9.49 -0.21 6.65
N GLY A 285 -8.53 -0.14 7.54
CA GLY A 285 -8.53 -0.83 8.81
C GLY A 285 -8.23 0.08 9.99
N ARG A 286 -8.37 -0.51 11.15
CA ARG A 286 -8.00 0.09 12.42
C ARG A 286 -7.07 -0.86 13.18
N PRO A 287 -5.98 -0.35 13.79
CA PRO A 287 -5.16 -1.14 14.71
C PRO A 287 -6.00 -1.77 15.81
N ASP A 288 -5.85 -3.08 16.02
CA ASP A 288 -6.65 -3.85 16.97
C ASP A 288 -5.87 -5.09 17.45
N GLY A 289 -5.36 -5.06 18.66
CA GLY A 289 -4.62 -6.19 19.25
C GLY A 289 -5.50 -7.33 19.73
N SER A 290 -6.81 -7.22 19.60
CA SER A 290 -7.74 -8.33 19.92
C SER A 290 -7.84 -9.34 18.78
N VAL A 291 -7.39 -8.99 17.57
CA VAL A 291 -7.35 -9.89 16.40
C VAL A 291 -5.91 -10.26 16.07
N GLY A 292 -5.71 -11.48 15.56
CA GLY A 292 -4.39 -12.05 15.32
C GLY A 292 -3.57 -11.30 14.27
N SER A 293 -4.22 -10.70 13.27
CA SER A 293 -3.59 -9.86 12.25
C SER A 293 -3.23 -8.44 12.72
N GLY A 294 -3.65 -8.06 13.94
CA GLY A 294 -3.41 -6.72 14.47
C GLY A 294 -4.26 -5.61 13.83
N THR A 295 -5.19 -5.94 12.93
CA THR A 295 -6.02 -4.98 12.21
C THR A 295 -7.45 -5.48 12.06
N THR A 296 -8.42 -4.72 12.52
CA THR A 296 -9.83 -4.91 12.19
C THR A 296 -10.18 -4.15 10.92
N LEU A 297 -10.71 -4.84 9.92
CA LEU A 297 -11.18 -4.23 8.67
C LEU A 297 -12.44 -3.40 8.94
N LEU A 298 -12.41 -2.12 8.54
CA LEU A 298 -13.54 -1.20 8.65
C LEU A 298 -14.26 -1.03 7.31
N SER A 299 -13.53 -1.06 6.21
CA SER A 299 -14.09 -0.98 4.86
C SER A 299 -13.22 -1.76 3.88
N GLY A 300 -13.85 -2.63 3.08
CA GLY A 300 -13.22 -3.33 1.97
C GLY A 300 -13.67 -2.74 0.64
N ASN A 301 -12.79 -2.72 -0.35
CA ASN A 301 -13.08 -2.25 -1.72
C ASN A 301 -13.70 -0.84 -1.75
N TYR A 302 -13.20 0.05 -0.88
CA TYR A 302 -13.71 1.40 -0.79
C TYR A 302 -13.22 2.26 -1.94
N VAL A 303 -14.15 3.00 -2.56
CA VAL A 303 -13.85 4.02 -3.56
C VAL A 303 -14.53 5.31 -3.12
N GLY A 304 -13.73 6.29 -2.76
CA GLY A 304 -14.20 7.63 -2.42
C GLY A 304 -14.49 8.49 -3.66
N PRO A 305 -15.19 9.62 -3.49
CA PRO A 305 -15.51 10.54 -4.59
C PRO A 305 -14.29 11.04 -5.38
N ALA A 306 -13.17 11.27 -4.70
CA ALA A 306 -11.94 11.71 -5.35
C ALA A 306 -11.37 10.62 -6.27
N ALA A 307 -11.19 9.39 -5.76
CA ALA A 307 -10.70 8.28 -6.55
C ALA A 307 -11.65 7.88 -7.68
N ASP A 308 -12.97 8.01 -7.47
CA ASP A 308 -13.96 7.72 -8.51
C ASP A 308 -13.93 8.75 -9.64
N SER A 309 -13.71 10.03 -9.33
CA SER A 309 -13.68 11.12 -10.30
C SER A 309 -12.32 11.38 -10.93
N TYR A 310 -11.23 10.73 -10.45
CA TYR A 310 -9.90 10.90 -11.02
C TYR A 310 -9.81 10.27 -12.41
N ASP A 311 -9.16 10.96 -13.35
CA ASP A 311 -8.93 10.41 -14.69
C ASP A 311 -7.74 9.45 -14.71
N TRP A 312 -7.99 8.20 -14.34
CA TRP A 312 -6.98 7.13 -14.33
C TRP A 312 -6.41 6.77 -15.70
N ASN A 313 -6.95 7.35 -16.80
CA ASN A 313 -6.38 7.15 -18.14
C ASN A 313 -5.34 8.22 -18.49
N SER A 314 -5.22 9.28 -17.71
CA SER A 314 -4.28 10.37 -17.98
C SER A 314 -2.82 10.04 -17.65
N GLY A 315 -2.56 8.98 -16.91
CA GLY A 315 -1.25 8.55 -16.44
C GLY A 315 -1.17 8.37 -14.92
N PRO A 316 0.03 8.11 -14.38
CA PRO A 316 0.22 8.05 -12.94
C PRO A 316 -0.13 9.36 -12.26
N CYS A 317 -0.38 9.31 -10.97
CA CYS A 317 -0.65 10.51 -10.17
C CYS A 317 0.53 11.50 -10.22
N ALA A 318 0.25 12.71 -10.66
CA ALA A 318 1.22 13.80 -10.82
C ALA A 318 0.86 14.99 -9.91
#